data_5ed8452df1df69e4eac6c6817ceca2b4
#
_entry.id   5ed8452df1df69e4eac6c6817ceca2b4
#
_cell.length_a   1.000
_cell.length_b   1.000
_cell.length_c   1.000
_cell.angle_alpha   90.00
_cell.angle_beta   90.00
_cell.angle_gamma   90.00
#
_symmetry.space_group_name_H-M   'P 1'
#
loop_
_entity.id
_entity.type
_entity.pdbx_description
1 polymer ?
#
loop_
_entity_poly.entity_id
_entity_poly.type
_entity_poly.pdbx_seq_one_letter_code
_entity_poly.pdbx_strand_id
1 'polypeptide(L)'
;MTKRIVAIVAILMACVTLPSAVSAQMAPFAGGRGAQMPDPKQMSGMPLQVADVPVGTATARVIRGQLSNPLPGETVELTGAGAARTAKTDASGRATFTDLPQGARVKMSVTVSGERVESQEFEVPAAGGIRVMLVAIDPASEQKAAEDRRLASGPPVSGSVVLGDQSRFVLEIGDDALNVFNIMAIVNTAKRPVQTAAPLVFELPKAALGAGMLEGSTPNAVAAGNRVTVSGPFAPGTTVVQFAYSIPLGSDEITVAQKMPAQLSQVSVIAQKIGAMQISSPQLAEHRDMSADGQTYIVGQGGAVRAGDVVALTLTGVPHRPAWPRNTALAFAGLILAAGLWGAVRGRPAVEDADRKRRLQTERDKLFAQLASLETQRRKGTIDADAYAARREALVSALEDLYIGLEQEAVA
;
A
#
# COMPACT_ATOMS: atom_id res chain seq x y z
N MET A 1 -19.60 6.00 47.98
CA MET A 1 -18.86 4.93 47.28
C MET A 1 -19.11 4.90 45.76
N THR A 2 -20.07 5.63 45.23
CA THR A 2 -20.51 5.67 43.81
C THR A 2 -19.61 6.50 42.88
N LYS A 3 -18.77 7.39 43.39
CA LYS A 3 -17.87 8.24 42.57
C LYS A 3 -16.54 7.59 42.15
N ARG A 4 -16.13 6.47 42.80
CA ARG A 4 -14.85 5.76 42.45
C ARG A 4 -15.02 4.66 41.41
N ILE A 5 -16.23 4.13 41.23
CA ILE A 5 -16.52 3.09 40.22
C ILE A 5 -16.71 3.72 38.83
N VAL A 6 -17.23 4.95 38.75
CA VAL A 6 -17.35 5.68 37.48
C VAL A 6 -15.98 6.10 36.91
N ALA A 7 -15.00 6.36 37.75
CA ALA A 7 -13.63 6.74 37.30
C ALA A 7 -12.84 5.57 36.69
N ILE A 8 -13.08 4.32 37.11
CA ILE A 8 -12.37 3.14 36.60
C ILE A 8 -12.96 2.70 35.24
N VAL A 9 -14.25 2.86 35.04
CA VAL A 9 -14.91 2.57 33.75
C VAL A 9 -14.55 3.62 32.69
N ALA A 10 -14.34 4.87 33.09
CA ALA A 10 -13.93 5.95 32.17
C ALA A 10 -12.48 5.81 31.70
N ILE A 11 -11.58 5.23 32.48
CA ILE A 11 -10.17 5.01 32.11
C ILE A 11 -10.02 3.80 31.16
N LEU A 12 -10.88 2.79 31.24
CA LEU A 12 -10.88 1.64 30.33
C LEU A 12 -11.52 1.96 28.96
N MET A 13 -12.37 3.01 28.86
CA MET A 13 -12.98 3.42 27.60
C MET A 13 -12.15 4.45 26.81
N ALA A 14 -11.14 5.06 27.43
CA ALA A 14 -10.28 6.05 26.77
C ALA A 14 -9.08 5.44 25.99
N CYS A 15 -8.85 4.12 26.07
CA CYS A 15 -7.76 3.44 25.36
C CYS A 15 -8.17 2.79 24.04
N VAL A 16 -9.39 2.93 23.55
CA VAL A 16 -9.89 2.23 22.35
C VAL A 16 -10.05 3.16 21.13
N THR A 17 -9.80 4.46 21.23
CA THR A 17 -9.96 5.37 20.08
C THR A 17 -8.70 6.21 19.83
N LEU A 18 -7.67 5.58 19.31
CA LEU A 18 -6.68 6.25 18.46
C LEU A 18 -6.57 5.43 17.19
N PRO A 19 -7.17 5.84 16.07
CA PRO A 19 -6.73 5.38 14.78
C PRO A 19 -5.37 6.03 14.53
N SER A 20 -4.30 5.29 14.78
CA SER A 20 -3.01 5.58 14.17
C SER A 20 -3.17 5.38 12.68
N ALA A 21 -3.63 6.42 11.97
CA ALA A 21 -3.39 6.55 10.55
C ALA A 21 -1.88 6.72 10.37
N VAL A 22 -1.15 5.63 10.46
CA VAL A 22 0.15 5.53 9.80
C VAL A 22 -0.19 5.43 8.32
N SER A 23 -0.29 6.58 7.68
CA SER A 23 -0.08 6.67 6.24
C SER A 23 1.35 6.26 6.01
N ALA A 24 1.60 4.96 5.83
CA ALA A 24 2.77 4.50 5.12
C ALA A 24 2.64 5.09 3.71
N GLN A 25 3.25 6.25 3.49
CA GLN A 25 3.59 6.72 2.17
C GLN A 25 4.54 5.65 1.60
N MET A 26 3.96 4.64 0.96
CA MET A 26 4.70 3.81 0.02
C MET A 26 5.27 4.78 -1.02
N ALA A 27 6.57 5.05 -0.94
CA ALA A 27 7.27 5.56 -2.09
C ALA A 27 6.95 4.58 -3.22
N PRO A 28 6.37 5.02 -4.35
CA PRO A 28 6.19 4.12 -5.47
C PRO A 28 7.59 3.61 -5.80
N PHE A 29 7.78 2.28 -5.82
CA PHE A 29 8.87 1.69 -6.56
C PHE A 29 8.71 2.24 -7.98
N ALA A 30 9.40 3.30 -8.25
CA ALA A 30 9.65 3.75 -9.60
C ALA A 30 10.44 2.60 -10.23
N GLY A 31 9.69 1.58 -10.68
CA GLY A 31 10.20 0.63 -11.63
C GLY A 31 10.76 1.50 -12.72
N GLY A 32 12.09 1.51 -12.85
CA GLY A 32 12.76 2.34 -13.80
C GLY A 32 12.03 2.19 -15.12
N ARG A 33 11.32 3.24 -15.50
CA ARG A 33 11.09 3.48 -16.91
C ARG A 33 12.50 3.48 -17.44
N GLY A 34 12.91 2.37 -18.07
CA GLY A 34 14.11 2.38 -18.88
C GLY A 34 14.01 3.66 -19.64
N ALA A 35 14.96 4.58 -19.43
CA ALA A 35 14.89 5.91 -19.95
C ALA A 35 14.63 5.74 -21.43
N GLN A 36 13.35 5.85 -21.81
CA GLN A 36 12.95 5.73 -23.19
C GLN A 36 13.59 6.94 -23.83
N MET A 37 14.66 6.69 -24.62
CA MET A 37 15.34 7.79 -25.29
C MET A 37 14.27 8.65 -25.94
N PRO A 38 14.30 9.98 -25.73
CA PRO A 38 13.34 10.86 -26.37
C PRO A 38 13.35 10.58 -27.88
N ASP A 39 12.19 10.62 -28.51
CA ASP A 39 12.08 10.44 -29.96
C ASP A 39 13.06 11.42 -30.63
N PRO A 40 14.01 10.94 -31.48
CA PRO A 40 14.97 11.78 -32.15
C PRO A 40 14.34 12.98 -32.87
N LYS A 41 13.08 12.86 -33.33
CA LYS A 41 12.32 13.94 -33.93
C LYS A 41 12.06 15.10 -32.96
N GLN A 42 11.83 14.81 -31.68
CA GLN A 42 11.61 15.85 -30.66
C GLN A 42 12.87 16.65 -30.33
N MET A 43 14.04 16.04 -30.58
CA MET A 43 15.34 16.67 -30.37
C MET A 43 15.90 17.31 -31.67
N SER A 44 15.19 17.17 -32.79
CA SER A 44 15.63 17.72 -34.07
C SER A 44 15.74 19.24 -34.01
N GLY A 45 16.88 19.74 -34.45
CA GLY A 45 17.16 21.17 -34.51
C GLY A 45 17.49 21.82 -33.16
N MET A 46 17.48 21.11 -32.04
CA MET A 46 17.82 21.68 -30.73
C MET A 46 19.35 21.77 -30.58
N PRO A 47 19.91 22.95 -30.30
CA PRO A 47 21.34 23.12 -30.05
C PRO A 47 21.66 22.62 -28.63
N LEU A 48 22.70 21.82 -28.50
CA LEU A 48 23.22 21.34 -27.23
C LEU A 48 24.66 21.82 -27.05
N GLN A 49 24.93 22.64 -26.03
CA GLN A 49 26.27 23.00 -25.67
C GLN A 49 26.98 21.85 -25.00
N VAL A 50 28.19 21.54 -25.46
CA VAL A 50 29.01 20.41 -24.98
C VAL A 50 30.45 20.83 -24.79
N ALA A 51 31.08 20.31 -23.72
CA ALA A 51 32.46 20.67 -23.37
C ALA A 51 33.52 19.93 -24.21
N ASP A 52 33.18 18.80 -24.82
CA ASP A 52 34.03 17.95 -25.60
C ASP A 52 34.19 18.40 -27.06
N VAL A 53 33.48 19.42 -27.48
CA VAL A 53 33.62 20.10 -28.77
C VAL A 53 34.42 21.38 -28.56
N PRO A 54 35.47 21.66 -29.35
CA PRO A 54 36.28 22.87 -29.20
C PRO A 54 35.48 24.17 -29.31
N VAL A 55 35.95 25.21 -28.62
CA VAL A 55 35.37 26.57 -28.70
C VAL A 55 35.34 27.05 -30.16
N GLY A 56 34.31 27.76 -30.55
CA GLY A 56 34.11 28.24 -31.91
C GLY A 56 33.77 27.11 -32.90
N THR A 57 33.40 25.92 -32.41
CA THR A 57 33.06 24.79 -33.27
C THR A 57 31.57 24.41 -33.05
N ALA A 58 30.87 24.19 -34.15
CA ALA A 58 29.53 23.63 -34.14
C ALA A 58 29.45 22.39 -35.06
N THR A 59 28.79 21.35 -34.57
CA THR A 59 28.65 20.10 -35.35
C THR A 59 27.16 19.80 -35.56
N ALA A 60 26.78 19.46 -36.77
CA ALA A 60 25.48 18.93 -37.11
C ALA A 60 25.56 17.45 -37.38
N ARG A 61 24.69 16.65 -36.75
CA ARG A 61 24.52 15.23 -37.11
C ARG A 61 23.21 15.06 -37.86
N VAL A 62 23.29 14.63 -39.11
CA VAL A 62 22.13 14.40 -39.96
C VAL A 62 21.76 12.92 -39.93
N ILE A 63 20.55 12.59 -39.59
CA ILE A 63 20.04 11.22 -39.54
C ILE A 63 18.68 11.13 -40.22
N ARG A 64 18.27 9.92 -40.66
CA ARG A 64 16.93 9.66 -41.20
C ARG A 64 16.11 8.86 -40.20
N GLY A 65 15.17 9.52 -39.53
CA GLY A 65 14.20 8.92 -38.61
C GLY A 65 14.83 8.42 -37.30
N GLN A 66 15.86 7.56 -37.35
CA GLN A 66 16.47 6.90 -36.20
C GLN A 66 17.96 7.22 -36.05
N LEU A 67 18.47 7.19 -34.81
CA LEU A 67 19.88 7.44 -34.49
C LEU A 67 20.86 6.48 -35.18
N SER A 68 20.41 5.27 -35.48
CA SER A 68 21.18 4.23 -36.18
C SER A 68 21.28 4.43 -37.68
N ASN A 69 20.57 5.43 -38.25
CA ASN A 69 20.53 5.67 -39.69
C ASN A 69 21.13 7.05 -40.03
N PRO A 70 22.48 7.22 -39.96
CA PRO A 70 23.16 8.46 -40.33
C PRO A 70 23.11 8.65 -41.84
N LEU A 71 23.06 9.92 -42.27
CA LEU A 71 23.09 10.30 -43.69
C LEU A 71 24.44 10.89 -44.02
N PRO A 72 25.34 10.10 -44.66
CA PRO A 72 26.63 10.61 -45.13
C PRO A 72 26.47 11.37 -46.47
N GLY A 73 27.35 12.32 -46.69
CA GLY A 73 27.46 13.06 -47.96
C GLY A 73 26.44 14.20 -48.11
N GLU A 74 25.54 14.41 -47.16
CA GLU A 74 24.56 15.51 -47.20
C GLU A 74 25.24 16.86 -46.97
N THR A 75 24.79 17.89 -47.65
CA THR A 75 25.35 19.24 -47.52
C THR A 75 24.58 20.01 -46.44
N VAL A 76 25.24 20.28 -45.33
CA VAL A 76 24.73 21.15 -44.25
C VAL A 76 25.16 22.59 -44.53
N GLU A 77 24.24 23.52 -44.44
CA GLU A 77 24.48 24.95 -44.54
C GLU A 77 24.39 25.61 -43.18
N LEU A 78 25.39 26.45 -42.85
CA LEU A 78 25.37 27.28 -41.67
C LEU A 78 25.26 28.74 -42.07
N THR A 79 24.29 29.45 -41.52
CA THR A 79 24.02 30.88 -41.79
C THR A 79 24.08 31.68 -40.48
N GLY A 80 24.29 33.00 -40.60
CA GLY A 80 24.28 33.96 -39.45
C GLY A 80 25.64 34.45 -38.98
N ALA A 81 26.76 33.75 -39.27
CA ALA A 81 28.13 34.18 -38.91
C ALA A 81 28.86 34.82 -40.12
N GLY A 82 28.21 35.72 -40.84
CA GLY A 82 28.72 36.33 -42.07
C GLY A 82 28.21 35.57 -43.33
N ALA A 83 29.12 35.27 -44.29
CA ALA A 83 28.72 34.51 -45.48
C ALA A 83 28.31 33.10 -45.12
N ALA A 84 27.28 32.56 -45.80
CA ALA A 84 26.83 31.16 -45.65
C ALA A 84 27.99 30.20 -45.88
N ARG A 85 28.15 29.22 -44.98
CA ARG A 85 29.19 28.19 -45.05
C ARG A 85 28.50 26.83 -45.24
N THR A 86 29.13 25.96 -46.01
CA THR A 86 28.62 24.61 -46.20
C THR A 86 29.65 23.56 -45.80
N ALA A 87 29.22 22.43 -45.26
CA ALA A 87 30.04 21.28 -44.96
C ALA A 87 29.28 19.99 -45.30
N LYS A 88 29.96 18.98 -45.83
CA LYS A 88 29.36 17.68 -46.07
C LYS A 88 29.45 16.79 -44.83
N THR A 89 28.42 15.98 -44.64
CA THR A 89 28.42 15.00 -43.58
C THR A 89 29.38 13.82 -43.88
N ASP A 90 30.08 13.36 -42.84
CA ASP A 90 30.94 12.20 -42.87
C ASP A 90 30.16 10.86 -42.81
N ALA A 91 30.87 9.72 -42.73
CA ALA A 91 30.26 8.40 -42.62
C ALA A 91 29.34 8.22 -41.39
N SER A 92 29.53 9.03 -40.33
CA SER A 92 28.68 9.05 -39.15
C SER A 92 27.49 10.04 -39.26
N GLY A 93 27.34 10.66 -40.44
CA GLY A 93 26.35 11.69 -40.69
C GLY A 93 26.65 13.04 -40.05
N ARG A 94 27.93 13.34 -39.71
CA ARG A 94 28.30 14.56 -38.99
C ARG A 94 29.02 15.54 -39.93
N ALA A 95 28.55 16.79 -39.94
CA ALA A 95 29.20 17.95 -40.52
C ALA A 95 29.78 18.83 -39.42
N THR A 96 30.97 19.39 -39.61
CA THR A 96 31.69 20.20 -38.62
C THR A 96 31.99 21.56 -39.20
N PHE A 97 31.69 22.61 -38.43
CA PHE A 97 32.06 24.00 -38.72
C PHE A 97 32.98 24.52 -37.64
N THR A 98 34.15 24.96 -38.00
CA THR A 98 35.17 25.53 -37.10
C THR A 98 35.30 27.04 -37.30
N ASP A 99 36.03 27.69 -36.43
CA ASP A 99 36.35 29.14 -36.51
C ASP A 99 35.10 30.03 -36.58
N LEU A 100 34.09 29.68 -35.78
CA LEU A 100 32.88 30.51 -35.60
C LEU A 100 33.16 31.59 -34.57
N PRO A 101 32.80 32.86 -34.85
CA PRO A 101 32.97 33.94 -33.88
C PRO A 101 32.10 33.69 -32.64
N GLN A 102 32.68 33.87 -31.46
CA GLN A 102 31.92 33.79 -30.19
C GLN A 102 30.82 34.84 -30.16
N GLY A 103 29.66 34.50 -29.62
CA GLY A 103 28.49 35.37 -29.60
C GLY A 103 27.76 35.51 -30.93
N ALA A 104 28.26 34.94 -32.03
CA ALA A 104 27.54 34.95 -33.31
C ALA A 104 26.27 34.07 -33.24
N ARG A 105 25.15 34.62 -33.70
CA ARG A 105 23.91 33.87 -33.85
C ARG A 105 23.94 33.15 -35.18
N VAL A 106 23.78 31.84 -35.10
CA VAL A 106 23.87 30.95 -36.26
C VAL A 106 22.71 29.97 -36.30
N LYS A 107 22.38 29.54 -37.51
CA LYS A 107 21.37 28.53 -37.79
C LYS A 107 21.94 27.51 -38.77
N MET A 108 21.66 26.24 -38.56
CA MET A 108 22.05 25.16 -39.45
C MET A 108 20.85 24.63 -40.19
N SER A 109 21.02 24.32 -41.49
CA SER A 109 19.99 23.65 -42.28
C SER A 109 20.58 22.61 -43.21
N VAL A 110 19.77 21.61 -43.57
CA VAL A 110 20.10 20.58 -44.56
C VAL A 110 18.88 20.28 -45.38
N THR A 111 19.04 20.01 -46.67
CA THR A 111 17.95 19.55 -47.53
C THR A 111 18.19 18.08 -47.90
N VAL A 112 17.32 17.20 -47.40
CA VAL A 112 17.41 15.74 -47.60
C VAL A 112 16.18 15.31 -48.40
N SER A 113 16.38 14.72 -49.56
CA SER A 113 15.26 14.23 -50.43
C SER A 113 14.14 15.25 -50.66
N GLY A 114 14.50 16.55 -50.74
CA GLY A 114 13.54 17.66 -50.97
C GLY A 114 12.95 18.26 -49.68
N GLU A 115 13.16 17.66 -48.52
CA GLU A 115 12.78 18.21 -47.23
C GLU A 115 13.89 19.09 -46.67
N ARG A 116 13.56 20.31 -46.26
CA ARG A 116 14.48 21.19 -45.55
C ARG A 116 14.29 21.07 -44.05
N VAL A 117 15.33 20.59 -43.38
CA VAL A 117 15.40 20.47 -41.91
C VAL A 117 16.33 21.56 -41.38
N GLU A 118 15.84 22.29 -40.36
CA GLU A 118 16.58 23.43 -39.81
C GLU A 118 16.72 23.31 -38.30
N SER A 119 17.82 23.88 -37.79
CA SER A 119 18.01 24.06 -36.34
C SER A 119 17.24 25.28 -35.85
N GLN A 120 17.03 25.33 -34.52
CA GLN A 120 16.79 26.61 -33.87
C GLN A 120 18.02 27.50 -34.07
N GLU A 121 17.82 28.82 -34.00
CA GLU A 121 18.93 29.77 -33.96
C GLU A 121 19.61 29.66 -32.60
N PHE A 122 20.95 29.63 -32.60
CA PHE A 122 21.74 29.53 -31.37
C PHE A 122 22.94 30.46 -31.41
N GLU A 123 23.42 30.87 -30.26
CA GLU A 123 24.61 31.67 -30.07
C GLU A 123 25.82 30.74 -29.89
N VAL A 124 26.94 31.09 -30.55
CA VAL A 124 28.19 30.35 -30.38
C VAL A 124 28.75 30.64 -28.98
N PRO A 125 28.90 29.61 -28.12
CA PRO A 125 29.26 29.82 -26.73
C PRO A 125 30.74 30.24 -26.57
N ALA A 126 31.05 30.94 -25.47
CA ALA A 126 32.40 31.28 -25.09
C ALA A 126 33.23 30.09 -24.57
N ALA A 127 32.55 29.01 -24.15
CA ALA A 127 33.21 27.79 -23.64
C ALA A 127 32.56 26.56 -24.26
N GLY A 128 33.38 25.59 -24.72
CA GLY A 128 32.92 24.42 -25.44
C GLY A 128 32.37 24.73 -26.84
N GLY A 129 31.69 23.76 -27.44
CA GLY A 129 31.06 23.90 -28.75
C GLY A 129 29.58 23.49 -28.73
N ILE A 130 28.97 23.48 -29.89
CA ILE A 130 27.58 23.11 -30.06
C ILE A 130 27.44 21.83 -30.87
N ARG A 131 26.53 20.97 -30.42
CA ARG A 131 26.00 19.84 -31.20
C ARG A 131 24.55 20.10 -31.56
N VAL A 132 24.21 19.85 -32.82
CA VAL A 132 22.84 19.89 -33.32
C VAL A 132 22.55 18.55 -33.99
N MET A 133 21.38 18.01 -33.75
CA MET A 133 20.87 16.86 -34.48
C MET A 133 19.80 17.33 -35.45
N LEU A 134 19.95 16.98 -36.74
CA LEU A 134 18.96 17.25 -37.79
C LEU A 134 18.35 15.94 -38.24
N VAL A 135 17.06 15.76 -38.03
CA VAL A 135 16.35 14.50 -38.32
C VAL A 135 15.47 14.69 -39.53
N ALA A 136 15.90 14.10 -40.65
CA ALA A 136 15.06 14.06 -41.85
C ALA A 136 13.95 13.02 -41.72
N ILE A 137 12.82 13.28 -42.33
CA ILE A 137 11.66 12.39 -42.41
C ILE A 137 12.04 11.14 -43.21
N ASP A 138 11.58 9.99 -42.71
CA ASP A 138 11.55 8.75 -43.48
C ASP A 138 10.11 8.48 -43.92
N PRO A 139 9.73 8.78 -45.15
CA PRO A 139 8.35 8.68 -45.63
C PRO A 139 7.79 7.26 -45.49
N ALA A 140 8.64 6.24 -45.66
CA ALA A 140 8.22 4.86 -45.58
C ALA A 140 7.90 4.47 -44.09
N SER A 141 8.69 4.95 -43.16
CA SER A 141 8.43 4.72 -41.74
C SER A 141 7.19 5.49 -41.26
N GLU A 142 6.97 6.69 -41.76
CA GLU A 142 5.75 7.47 -41.42
C GLU A 142 4.48 6.86 -41.99
N GLN A 143 4.49 6.41 -43.24
CA GLN A 143 3.38 5.69 -43.84
C GLN A 143 3.04 4.42 -43.03
N LYS A 144 4.05 3.63 -42.67
CA LYS A 144 3.88 2.45 -41.83
C LYS A 144 3.32 2.81 -40.42
N ALA A 145 3.86 3.84 -39.80
CA ALA A 145 3.35 4.31 -38.51
C ALA A 145 1.90 4.83 -38.57
N ALA A 146 1.56 5.49 -39.69
CA ALA A 146 0.19 5.93 -39.92
C ALA A 146 -0.79 4.77 -40.18
N GLU A 147 -0.32 3.75 -40.92
CA GLU A 147 -1.11 2.53 -41.14
C GLU A 147 -1.26 1.74 -39.79
N ASP A 148 -0.21 1.57 -39.04
CA ASP A 148 -0.26 0.89 -37.73
C ASP A 148 -1.20 1.63 -36.78
N ARG A 149 -1.18 2.98 -36.75
CA ARG A 149 -2.14 3.80 -35.98
C ARG A 149 -3.58 3.59 -36.42
N ARG A 150 -3.81 3.54 -37.74
CA ARG A 150 -5.14 3.30 -38.33
C ARG A 150 -5.66 1.91 -37.98
N LEU A 151 -4.80 0.90 -38.01
CA LEU A 151 -5.13 -0.46 -37.59
C LEU A 151 -5.43 -0.55 -36.11
N ALA A 152 -4.62 0.12 -35.26
CA ALA A 152 -4.79 0.16 -33.82
C ALA A 152 -6.10 0.83 -33.39
N SER A 153 -6.62 1.79 -34.16
CA SER A 153 -7.92 2.43 -33.89
C SER A 153 -9.10 1.75 -34.62
N GLY A 154 -8.84 0.68 -35.35
CA GLY A 154 -9.86 -0.07 -36.07
C GLY A 154 -10.76 -0.92 -35.16
N PRO A 155 -11.81 -1.54 -35.71
CA PRO A 155 -12.66 -2.44 -34.94
C PRO A 155 -11.86 -3.65 -34.37
N PRO A 156 -12.22 -4.11 -33.18
CA PRO A 156 -11.54 -5.25 -32.56
C PRO A 156 -11.76 -6.53 -33.37
N VAL A 157 -10.75 -7.39 -33.34
CA VAL A 157 -10.78 -8.72 -33.95
C VAL A 157 -10.78 -9.79 -32.85
N SER A 158 -11.45 -10.92 -33.10
CA SER A 158 -11.37 -12.06 -32.17
C SER A 158 -9.96 -12.62 -32.15
N GLY A 159 -9.47 -12.92 -30.94
CA GLY A 159 -8.11 -13.47 -30.77
C GLY A 159 -7.77 -13.77 -29.33
N SER A 160 -6.51 -14.08 -29.11
CA SER A 160 -5.94 -14.35 -27.78
C SER A 160 -4.85 -13.35 -27.46
N VAL A 161 -4.62 -13.13 -26.18
CA VAL A 161 -3.52 -12.33 -25.64
C VAL A 161 -2.67 -13.20 -24.73
N VAL A 162 -1.45 -12.77 -24.44
CA VAL A 162 -0.54 -13.45 -23.53
C VAL A 162 -0.12 -12.52 -22.38
N LEU A 163 0.24 -13.07 -21.25
CA LEU A 163 0.91 -12.34 -20.19
C LEU A 163 2.41 -12.31 -20.53
N GLY A 164 2.92 -11.14 -20.83
CA GLY A 164 4.29 -10.92 -21.29
C GLY A 164 5.33 -11.13 -20.18
N ASP A 165 6.60 -11.09 -20.58
CA ASP A 165 7.78 -11.27 -19.74
C ASP A 165 7.97 -10.20 -18.66
N GLN A 166 7.33 -9.04 -18.82
CA GLN A 166 7.31 -7.99 -17.81
C GLN A 166 6.32 -8.26 -16.65
N SER A 167 5.54 -9.34 -16.75
CA SER A 167 4.65 -9.79 -15.67
C SER A 167 5.47 -10.30 -14.49
N ARG A 168 5.09 -9.88 -13.28
CA ARG A 168 5.81 -10.27 -12.05
C ARG A 168 4.91 -10.28 -10.83
N PHE A 169 5.30 -11.10 -9.88
CA PHE A 169 4.75 -11.14 -8.55
C PHE A 169 5.72 -10.45 -7.60
N VAL A 170 5.25 -9.50 -6.82
CA VAL A 170 6.04 -8.86 -5.75
C VAL A 170 5.41 -9.22 -4.42
N LEU A 171 6.22 -9.77 -3.52
CA LEU A 171 5.81 -10.30 -2.23
C LEU A 171 6.47 -9.48 -1.13
N GLU A 172 5.66 -8.88 -0.25
CA GLU A 172 6.14 -8.10 0.88
C GLU A 172 5.50 -8.60 2.17
N ILE A 173 6.31 -8.79 3.19
CA ILE A 173 5.83 -9.20 4.51
C ILE A 173 5.49 -7.93 5.30
N GLY A 174 4.21 -7.75 5.59
CA GLY A 174 3.72 -6.75 6.51
C GLY A 174 3.71 -7.27 7.96
N ASP A 175 3.14 -6.49 8.89
CA ASP A 175 3.10 -6.83 10.31
C ASP A 175 2.28 -8.11 10.60
N ASP A 176 1.14 -8.28 9.95
CA ASP A 176 0.18 -9.36 10.19
C ASP A 176 -0.21 -10.12 8.92
N ALA A 177 0.29 -9.71 7.74
CA ALA A 177 -0.08 -10.30 6.46
C ALA A 177 1.07 -10.27 5.44
N LEU A 178 1.08 -11.27 4.56
CA LEU A 178 1.85 -11.26 3.32
C LEU A 178 1.05 -10.46 2.28
N ASN A 179 1.62 -9.37 1.79
CA ASN A 179 1.08 -8.58 0.68
C ASN A 179 1.62 -9.09 -0.64
N VAL A 180 0.72 -9.41 -1.56
CA VAL A 180 1.03 -9.94 -2.88
C VAL A 180 0.60 -8.93 -3.93
N PHE A 181 1.57 -8.31 -4.59
CA PHE A 181 1.35 -7.38 -5.68
C PHE A 181 1.54 -8.10 -7.00
N ASN A 182 0.54 -8.03 -7.85
CA ASN A 182 0.55 -8.62 -9.19
C ASN A 182 0.68 -7.49 -10.20
N ILE A 183 1.75 -7.50 -10.96
CA ILE A 183 1.96 -6.58 -12.08
C ILE A 183 1.93 -7.43 -13.34
N MET A 184 0.81 -7.41 -14.05
CA MET A 184 0.56 -8.25 -15.20
C MET A 184 0.58 -7.41 -16.49
N ALA A 185 1.47 -7.77 -17.40
CA ALA A 185 1.62 -7.15 -18.71
C ALA A 185 0.86 -7.99 -19.74
N ILE A 186 -0.37 -7.61 -20.10
CA ILE A 186 -1.17 -8.26 -21.13
C ILE A 186 -0.67 -7.76 -22.48
N VAL A 187 -0.13 -8.67 -23.30
CA VAL A 187 0.46 -8.35 -24.60
C VAL A 187 -0.45 -8.81 -25.71
N ASN A 188 -0.85 -7.84 -26.54
CA ASN A 188 -1.47 -8.07 -27.83
C ASN A 188 -0.42 -7.86 -28.93
N THR A 189 -0.01 -8.93 -29.60
CA THR A 189 0.98 -8.90 -30.69
C THR A 189 0.37 -8.56 -32.06
N ALA A 190 -0.96 -8.51 -32.15
CA ALA A 190 -1.64 -8.12 -33.39
C ALA A 190 -1.58 -6.59 -33.57
N LYS A 191 -1.70 -6.14 -34.81
CA LYS A 191 -1.77 -4.71 -35.14
C LYS A 191 -3.13 -4.06 -34.91
N ARG A 192 -4.15 -4.85 -34.53
CA ARG A 192 -5.51 -4.42 -34.22
C ARG A 192 -5.87 -4.72 -32.78
N PRO A 193 -6.84 -4.02 -32.20
CA PRO A 193 -7.38 -4.40 -30.90
C PRO A 193 -7.92 -5.84 -30.93
N VAL A 194 -7.61 -6.62 -29.91
CA VAL A 194 -8.05 -8.00 -29.78
C VAL A 194 -9.15 -8.11 -28.73
N GLN A 195 -10.27 -8.71 -29.13
CA GLN A 195 -11.32 -9.12 -28.21
C GLN A 195 -11.17 -10.62 -27.92
N THR A 196 -10.92 -10.96 -26.67
CA THR A 196 -10.87 -12.37 -26.21
C THR A 196 -12.28 -12.95 -26.14
N ALA A 197 -12.41 -14.27 -26.30
CA ALA A 197 -13.69 -14.97 -26.23
C ALA A 197 -14.40 -14.81 -24.85
N ALA A 198 -13.62 -14.66 -23.79
CA ALA A 198 -14.09 -14.37 -22.43
C ALA A 198 -13.14 -13.35 -21.77
N PRO A 199 -13.60 -12.59 -20.75
CA PRO A 199 -12.72 -11.76 -19.95
C PRO A 199 -11.62 -12.59 -19.30
N LEU A 200 -10.45 -11.98 -19.08
CA LEU A 200 -9.37 -12.60 -18.31
C LEU A 200 -9.73 -12.51 -16.82
N VAL A 201 -9.85 -13.65 -16.14
CA VAL A 201 -10.19 -13.72 -14.72
C VAL A 201 -9.00 -14.27 -13.94
N PHE A 202 -8.41 -13.45 -13.10
CA PHE A 202 -7.41 -13.86 -12.12
C PHE A 202 -8.15 -14.32 -10.87
N GLU A 203 -8.09 -15.59 -10.57
CA GLU A 203 -8.62 -16.17 -9.33
C GLU A 203 -7.54 -16.13 -8.26
N LEU A 204 -7.85 -15.48 -7.13
CA LEU A 204 -6.91 -15.32 -6.02
C LEU A 204 -6.96 -16.55 -5.10
N PRO A 205 -5.90 -16.79 -4.30
CA PRO A 205 -5.91 -17.82 -3.27
C PRO A 205 -7.10 -17.69 -2.33
N LYS A 206 -7.64 -18.82 -1.85
CA LYS A 206 -8.79 -18.82 -0.92
C LYS A 206 -8.53 -18.05 0.39
N ALA A 207 -7.26 -18.02 0.82
CA ALA A 207 -6.84 -17.30 2.01
C ALA A 207 -6.67 -15.78 1.78
N ALA A 208 -6.84 -15.28 0.55
CA ALA A 208 -6.68 -13.87 0.23
C ALA A 208 -7.81 -13.04 0.86
N LEU A 209 -7.46 -11.91 1.45
CA LEU A 209 -8.38 -10.95 2.05
C LEU A 209 -8.84 -9.89 1.03
N GLY A 210 -9.50 -10.36 -0.04
CA GLY A 210 -9.99 -9.50 -1.10
C GLY A 210 -8.89 -9.02 -2.04
N ALA A 211 -9.30 -8.33 -3.10
CA ALA A 211 -8.41 -7.73 -4.09
C ALA A 211 -8.62 -6.23 -4.16
N GLY A 212 -7.53 -5.47 -4.28
CA GLY A 212 -7.52 -4.05 -4.57
C GLY A 212 -6.82 -3.77 -5.90
N MET A 213 -7.38 -2.86 -6.71
CA MET A 213 -6.69 -2.37 -7.89
C MET A 213 -5.67 -1.31 -7.49
N LEU A 214 -4.51 -1.32 -8.13
CA LEU A 214 -3.44 -0.35 -7.89
C LEU A 214 -3.44 0.74 -8.97
N GLU A 215 -2.86 1.88 -8.64
CA GLU A 215 -2.66 2.99 -9.55
C GLU A 215 -1.82 2.57 -10.76
N GLY A 216 -2.16 3.07 -11.95
CA GLY A 216 -1.51 2.67 -13.20
C GLY A 216 -2.09 1.40 -13.82
N SER A 217 -3.09 0.78 -13.20
CA SER A 217 -3.84 -0.32 -13.80
C SER A 217 -4.78 0.18 -14.90
N THR A 218 -5.03 -0.66 -15.91
CA THR A 218 -6.04 -0.35 -16.94
C THR A 218 -7.42 -0.14 -16.30
N PRO A 219 -8.22 0.84 -16.79
CA PRO A 219 -9.58 1.06 -16.27
C PRO A 219 -10.55 -0.09 -16.60
N ASN A 220 -10.19 -0.97 -17.52
CA ASN A 220 -11.00 -2.14 -17.89
C ASN A 220 -10.82 -3.34 -16.92
N ALA A 221 -10.07 -3.15 -15.85
CA ALA A 221 -9.86 -4.14 -14.79
C ALA A 221 -10.69 -3.81 -13.56
N VAL A 222 -11.42 -4.80 -13.05
CA VAL A 222 -12.29 -4.66 -11.87
C VAL A 222 -11.97 -5.77 -10.87
N ALA A 223 -11.74 -5.39 -9.62
CA ALA A 223 -11.57 -6.31 -8.50
C ALA A 223 -12.92 -6.51 -7.78
N ALA A 224 -13.30 -7.76 -7.54
CA ALA A 224 -14.51 -8.13 -6.82
C ALA A 224 -14.25 -9.38 -5.98
N GLY A 225 -14.24 -9.23 -4.65
CA GLY A 225 -13.90 -10.32 -3.73
C GLY A 225 -12.53 -10.93 -4.04
N ASN A 226 -12.49 -12.23 -4.28
CA ASN A 226 -11.26 -12.97 -4.61
C ASN A 226 -11.04 -13.14 -6.13
N ARG A 227 -11.50 -12.19 -6.93
CA ARG A 227 -11.33 -12.20 -8.38
C ARG A 227 -10.97 -10.83 -8.91
N VAL A 228 -10.09 -10.80 -9.91
CA VAL A 228 -9.84 -9.63 -10.74
C VAL A 228 -10.20 -9.99 -12.17
N THR A 229 -11.14 -9.23 -12.74
CA THR A 229 -11.64 -9.44 -14.10
C THR A 229 -11.13 -8.32 -14.99
N VAL A 230 -10.53 -8.68 -16.12
CA VAL A 230 -10.03 -7.73 -17.12
C VAL A 230 -10.74 -7.97 -18.44
N SER A 231 -11.48 -6.96 -18.88
CA SER A 231 -12.24 -7.03 -20.11
C SER A 231 -11.48 -6.40 -21.29
N GLY A 232 -11.58 -7.01 -22.47
CA GLY A 232 -11.13 -6.40 -23.72
C GLY A 232 -12.05 -5.28 -24.20
N PRO A 233 -11.80 -4.69 -25.40
CA PRO A 233 -10.72 -5.08 -26.29
C PRO A 233 -9.33 -4.62 -25.81
N PHE A 234 -8.31 -5.44 -26.06
CA PHE A 234 -6.92 -5.12 -25.75
C PHE A 234 -6.26 -4.43 -26.95
N ALA A 235 -5.80 -3.20 -26.76
CA ALA A 235 -5.08 -2.46 -27.80
C ALA A 235 -3.78 -3.19 -28.21
N PRO A 236 -3.25 -2.97 -29.42
CA PRO A 236 -1.92 -3.44 -29.80
C PRO A 236 -0.84 -3.02 -28.82
N GLY A 237 0.10 -3.90 -28.54
CA GLY A 237 1.16 -3.67 -27.56
C GLY A 237 0.81 -4.19 -26.17
N THR A 238 1.17 -3.45 -25.12
CA THR A 238 1.08 -3.91 -23.74
C THR A 238 0.02 -3.12 -22.95
N THR A 239 -0.92 -3.84 -22.35
CA THR A 239 -1.86 -3.32 -21.37
C THR A 239 -1.45 -3.78 -19.98
N VAL A 240 -1.22 -2.85 -19.06
CA VAL A 240 -0.78 -3.18 -17.70
C VAL A 240 -1.98 -3.30 -16.77
N VAL A 241 -2.00 -4.38 -16.00
CA VAL A 241 -2.97 -4.61 -14.92
C VAL A 241 -2.20 -4.79 -13.63
N GLN A 242 -2.53 -3.97 -12.62
CA GLN A 242 -1.88 -4.01 -11.32
C GLN A 242 -2.93 -4.18 -10.23
N PHE A 243 -2.78 -5.22 -9.42
CA PHE A 243 -3.66 -5.47 -8.29
C PHE A 243 -2.89 -6.11 -7.14
N ALA A 244 -3.40 -5.94 -5.95
CA ALA A 244 -2.82 -6.51 -4.74
C ALA A 244 -3.87 -7.19 -3.89
N TYR A 245 -3.43 -8.14 -3.09
CA TYR A 245 -4.20 -8.78 -2.04
C TYR A 245 -3.28 -9.16 -0.88
N SER A 246 -3.86 -9.44 0.29
CA SER A 246 -3.11 -9.83 1.48
C SER A 246 -3.50 -11.24 1.91
N ILE A 247 -2.55 -12.01 2.43
CA ILE A 247 -2.76 -13.32 3.05
C ILE A 247 -2.30 -13.23 4.52
N PRO A 248 -3.14 -13.58 5.51
CA PRO A 248 -2.75 -13.52 6.92
C PRO A 248 -1.54 -14.40 7.23
N LEU A 249 -0.62 -13.88 8.06
CA LEU A 249 0.51 -14.63 8.59
C LEU A 249 0.03 -15.54 9.73
N GLY A 250 -0.40 -16.76 9.40
CA GLY A 250 -0.91 -17.73 10.39
C GLY A 250 0.03 -18.91 10.67
N SER A 251 1.05 -19.11 9.85
CA SER A 251 2.03 -20.20 9.92
C SER A 251 3.38 -19.73 9.40
N ASP A 252 4.43 -20.51 9.67
CA ASP A 252 5.77 -20.34 9.12
C ASP A 252 5.89 -20.73 7.64
N GLU A 253 4.84 -21.31 7.08
CA GLU A 253 4.73 -21.67 5.67
C GLU A 253 3.46 -21.06 5.07
N ILE A 254 3.58 -20.36 3.94
CA ILE A 254 2.48 -19.75 3.19
C ILE A 254 2.61 -20.12 1.73
N THR A 255 1.52 -20.65 1.16
CA THR A 255 1.44 -20.95 -0.27
C THR A 255 0.54 -19.96 -0.98
N VAL A 256 1.11 -19.24 -1.96
CA VAL A 256 0.41 -18.38 -2.90
C VAL A 256 0.15 -19.19 -4.18
N ALA A 257 -1.07 -19.67 -4.36
CA ALA A 257 -1.47 -20.42 -5.55
C ALA A 257 -2.44 -19.58 -6.39
N GLN A 258 -2.03 -19.22 -7.61
CA GLN A 258 -2.81 -18.37 -8.49
C GLN A 258 -2.92 -18.97 -9.89
N LYS A 259 -4.16 -19.14 -10.37
CA LYS A 259 -4.44 -19.64 -11.71
C LYS A 259 -4.24 -18.55 -12.75
N MET A 260 -3.52 -18.88 -13.83
CA MET A 260 -3.24 -17.95 -14.91
C MET A 260 -4.37 -17.95 -15.96
N PRO A 261 -5.03 -16.81 -16.24
CA PRO A 261 -6.13 -16.76 -17.20
C PRO A 261 -5.68 -16.83 -18.68
N ALA A 262 -4.41 -16.52 -18.93
CA ALA A 262 -3.78 -16.60 -20.23
C ALA A 262 -2.36 -17.18 -20.06
N GLN A 263 -1.73 -17.56 -21.17
CA GLN A 263 -0.35 -18.02 -21.15
C GLN A 263 0.55 -16.93 -20.58
N LEU A 264 1.34 -17.26 -19.56
CA LEU A 264 2.37 -16.42 -18.99
C LEU A 264 3.71 -16.77 -19.63
N SER A 265 4.36 -15.79 -20.26
CA SER A 265 5.62 -16.02 -21.00
C SER A 265 6.76 -16.42 -20.09
N GLN A 266 6.79 -15.87 -18.88
CA GLN A 266 7.82 -16.15 -17.88
C GLN A 266 7.27 -15.88 -16.47
N VAL A 267 7.59 -16.75 -15.52
CA VAL A 267 7.34 -16.48 -14.10
C VAL A 267 8.48 -15.62 -13.58
N SER A 268 8.15 -14.47 -13.01
CA SER A 268 9.09 -13.58 -12.32
C SER A 268 8.56 -13.25 -10.94
N VAL A 269 9.37 -13.44 -9.91
CA VAL A 269 9.03 -13.22 -8.51
C VAL A 269 10.10 -12.37 -7.85
N ILE A 270 9.66 -11.36 -7.10
CA ILE A 270 10.51 -10.55 -6.24
C ILE A 270 9.89 -10.60 -4.86
N ALA A 271 10.61 -11.11 -3.87
CA ALA A 271 10.12 -11.16 -2.51
C ALA A 271 11.08 -10.47 -1.56
N GLN A 272 10.57 -9.62 -0.68
CA GLN A 272 11.34 -9.04 0.39
C GLN A 272 11.75 -10.17 1.36
N LYS A 273 13.05 -10.36 1.55
CA LYS A 273 13.59 -11.40 2.45
C LYS A 273 13.66 -10.89 3.87
N ILE A 274 13.00 -11.59 4.79
CA ILE A 274 13.06 -11.31 6.22
C ILE A 274 13.59 -12.57 6.94
N GLY A 275 14.70 -12.41 7.67
CA GLY A 275 15.28 -13.52 8.44
C GLY A 275 15.71 -14.70 7.57
N ALA A 276 15.25 -15.90 7.94
CA ALA A 276 15.57 -17.17 7.26
C ALA A 276 14.60 -17.53 6.14
N MET A 277 13.77 -16.58 5.70
CA MET A 277 12.75 -16.81 4.67
C MET A 277 13.37 -17.35 3.37
N GLN A 278 12.69 -18.34 2.80
CA GLN A 278 12.99 -18.92 1.50
C GLN A 278 11.74 -19.01 0.64
N ILE A 279 11.94 -19.04 -0.66
CA ILE A 279 10.90 -19.26 -1.66
C ILE A 279 11.17 -20.56 -2.40
N SER A 280 10.14 -21.38 -2.59
CA SER A 280 10.17 -22.54 -3.46
C SER A 280 8.96 -22.54 -4.38
N SER A 281 9.14 -23.06 -5.60
CA SER A 281 8.07 -23.19 -6.58
C SER A 281 8.48 -24.20 -7.67
N PRO A 282 7.56 -25.07 -8.11
CA PRO A 282 7.83 -25.94 -9.26
C PRO A 282 8.08 -25.20 -10.58
N GLN A 283 7.59 -23.95 -10.65
CA GLN A 283 7.72 -23.11 -11.84
C GLN A 283 8.98 -22.23 -11.85
N LEU A 284 9.68 -22.08 -10.71
CA LEU A 284 10.95 -21.33 -10.64
C LEU A 284 12.12 -22.22 -11.00
N ALA A 285 12.85 -21.86 -12.03
CA ALA A 285 14.10 -22.55 -12.43
C ALA A 285 15.27 -22.13 -11.54
N GLU A 286 15.36 -20.84 -11.23
CA GLU A 286 16.43 -20.23 -10.45
C GLU A 286 15.89 -19.17 -9.50
N HIS A 287 16.51 -19.06 -8.34
CA HIS A 287 16.30 -17.94 -7.43
C HIS A 287 17.64 -17.54 -6.79
N ARG A 288 17.77 -16.25 -6.50
CA ARG A 288 18.97 -15.69 -5.86
C ARG A 288 18.60 -14.55 -4.94
N ASP A 289 19.42 -14.36 -3.91
CA ASP A 289 19.34 -13.19 -3.06
C ASP A 289 19.99 -11.99 -3.74
N MET A 290 19.35 -10.84 -3.69
CA MET A 290 19.85 -9.58 -4.20
C MET A 290 19.63 -8.50 -3.14
N SER A 291 20.64 -7.68 -2.88
CA SER A 291 20.54 -6.55 -1.97
C SER A 291 20.36 -5.25 -2.76
N ALA A 292 19.36 -4.47 -2.39
CA ALA A 292 19.10 -3.13 -2.93
C ALA A 292 18.59 -2.24 -1.80
N ASP A 293 19.07 -1.00 -1.72
CA ASP A 293 18.65 0.02 -0.74
C ASP A 293 18.68 -0.47 0.73
N GLY A 294 19.68 -1.30 1.07
CA GLY A 294 19.84 -1.86 2.42
C GLY A 294 18.87 -2.98 2.78
N GLN A 295 18.02 -3.42 1.83
CA GLN A 295 17.10 -4.54 1.96
C GLN A 295 17.58 -5.73 1.14
N THR A 296 17.30 -6.94 1.59
CA THR A 296 17.56 -8.15 0.82
C THR A 296 16.27 -8.64 0.17
N TYR A 297 16.36 -9.01 -1.09
CA TYR A 297 15.23 -9.56 -1.86
C TYR A 297 15.62 -10.93 -2.40
N ILE A 298 14.66 -11.84 -2.45
CA ILE A 298 14.77 -13.08 -3.21
C ILE A 298 14.18 -12.79 -4.59
N VAL A 299 14.99 -12.90 -5.64
CA VAL A 299 14.55 -12.76 -7.02
C VAL A 299 14.54 -14.13 -7.67
N GLY A 300 13.38 -14.57 -8.13
CA GLY A 300 13.19 -15.84 -8.80
C GLY A 300 12.70 -15.66 -10.24
N GLN A 301 13.21 -16.48 -11.14
CA GLN A 301 12.75 -16.54 -12.52
C GLN A 301 12.45 -17.99 -12.91
N GLY A 302 11.46 -18.17 -13.79
CA GLY A 302 11.05 -19.47 -14.25
C GLY A 302 10.55 -19.46 -15.69
N GLY A 303 10.17 -20.63 -16.18
CA GLY A 303 9.70 -20.81 -17.55
C GLY A 303 8.30 -20.27 -17.80
N ALA A 304 7.79 -20.54 -19.00
CA ALA A 304 6.43 -20.21 -19.39
C ALA A 304 5.41 -21.11 -18.68
N VAL A 305 4.23 -20.55 -18.37
CA VAL A 305 3.09 -21.23 -17.77
C VAL A 305 1.90 -21.18 -18.73
N ARG A 306 1.22 -22.28 -18.96
CA ARG A 306 0.07 -22.32 -19.86
C ARG A 306 -1.15 -21.63 -19.26
N ALA A 307 -2.04 -21.17 -20.13
CA ALA A 307 -3.37 -20.72 -19.71
C ALA A 307 -4.09 -21.83 -18.95
N GLY A 308 -4.66 -21.50 -17.79
CA GLY A 308 -5.36 -22.45 -16.92
C GLY A 308 -4.49 -23.15 -15.87
N ASP A 309 -3.16 -23.16 -16.03
CA ASP A 309 -2.23 -23.70 -15.03
C ASP A 309 -2.08 -22.75 -13.82
N VAL A 310 -1.66 -23.33 -12.69
CA VAL A 310 -1.49 -22.61 -11.43
C VAL A 310 -0.03 -22.33 -11.19
N VAL A 311 0.31 -21.08 -10.95
CA VAL A 311 1.58 -20.67 -10.37
C VAL A 311 1.48 -20.84 -8.85
N ALA A 312 2.32 -21.69 -8.27
CA ALA A 312 2.36 -21.96 -6.85
C ALA A 312 3.71 -21.49 -6.26
N LEU A 313 3.67 -20.52 -5.38
CA LEU A 313 4.81 -19.97 -4.67
C LEU A 313 4.67 -20.34 -3.19
N THR A 314 5.61 -21.12 -2.66
CA THR A 314 5.65 -21.49 -1.24
C THR A 314 6.76 -20.73 -0.55
N LEU A 315 6.36 -19.93 0.46
CA LEU A 315 7.28 -19.19 1.32
C LEU A 315 7.42 -19.97 2.63
N THR A 316 8.65 -20.24 3.04
CA THR A 316 8.98 -20.91 4.31
C THR A 316 9.85 -20.02 5.17
N GLY A 317 9.85 -20.24 6.50
CA GLY A 317 10.59 -19.40 7.44
C GLY A 317 10.01 -17.97 7.55
N VAL A 318 8.71 -17.82 7.28
CA VAL A 318 8.02 -16.53 7.38
C VAL A 318 7.86 -16.16 8.85
N PRO A 319 8.23 -14.93 9.27
CA PRO A 319 8.02 -14.49 10.63
C PRO A 319 6.52 -14.45 10.93
N HIS A 320 6.05 -15.33 11.81
CA HIS A 320 4.67 -15.37 12.26
C HIS A 320 4.59 -15.06 13.74
N ARG A 321 3.58 -14.32 14.15
CA ARG A 321 3.26 -14.12 15.56
C ARG A 321 2.29 -15.22 15.98
N PRO A 322 2.69 -16.11 16.90
CA PRO A 322 1.77 -17.15 17.35
C PRO A 322 0.51 -16.52 17.95
N ALA A 323 -0.65 -16.99 17.53
CA ALA A 323 -1.94 -16.45 17.98
C ALA A 323 -2.26 -16.79 19.45
N TRP A 324 -1.51 -17.73 20.05
CA TRP A 324 -1.77 -18.20 21.42
C TRP A 324 -1.70 -17.09 22.49
N PRO A 325 -0.78 -16.07 22.48
CA PRO A 325 -0.78 -15.03 23.51
C PRO A 325 -2.04 -14.18 23.48
N ARG A 326 -2.55 -13.87 22.28
CA ARG A 326 -3.82 -13.14 22.10
C ARG A 326 -5.02 -13.98 22.57
N ASN A 327 -5.07 -15.26 22.23
CA ASN A 327 -6.15 -16.16 22.62
C ASN A 327 -6.15 -16.44 24.12
N THR A 328 -4.98 -16.58 24.73
CA THR A 328 -4.85 -16.71 26.18
C THR A 328 -5.24 -15.44 26.92
N ALA A 329 -4.85 -14.26 26.43
CA ALA A 329 -5.26 -12.97 26.99
C ALA A 329 -6.79 -12.80 26.92
N LEU A 330 -7.43 -13.16 25.81
CA LEU A 330 -8.88 -13.14 25.67
C LEU A 330 -9.57 -14.14 26.60
N ALA A 331 -9.00 -15.33 26.75
CA ALA A 331 -9.51 -16.35 27.69
C ALA A 331 -9.43 -15.87 29.15
N PHE A 332 -8.30 -15.26 29.55
CA PHE A 332 -8.17 -14.66 30.89
C PHE A 332 -9.13 -13.49 31.09
N ALA A 333 -9.31 -12.61 30.10
CA ALA A 333 -10.29 -11.53 30.17
C ALA A 333 -11.71 -12.08 30.33
N GLY A 334 -12.06 -13.12 29.58
CA GLY A 334 -13.33 -13.83 29.70
C GLY A 334 -13.54 -14.46 31.09
N LEU A 335 -12.49 -15.10 31.63
CA LEU A 335 -12.54 -15.67 32.99
C LEU A 335 -12.72 -14.61 34.07
N ILE A 336 -12.03 -13.47 33.96
CA ILE A 336 -12.16 -12.35 34.91
C ILE A 336 -13.58 -11.78 34.85
N LEU A 337 -14.15 -11.60 33.65
CA LEU A 337 -15.52 -11.14 33.47
C LEU A 337 -16.53 -12.14 34.03
N ALA A 338 -16.34 -13.44 33.79
CA ALA A 338 -17.19 -14.51 34.32
C ALA A 338 -17.14 -14.57 35.84
N ALA A 339 -15.92 -14.47 36.43
CA ALA A 339 -15.73 -14.44 37.87
C ALA A 339 -16.34 -13.18 38.51
N GLY A 340 -16.18 -12.02 37.86
CA GLY A 340 -16.81 -10.77 38.31
C GLY A 340 -18.36 -10.84 38.26
N LEU A 341 -18.92 -11.39 37.20
CA LEU A 341 -20.35 -11.59 37.08
C LEU A 341 -20.89 -12.61 38.11
N TRP A 342 -20.17 -13.71 38.31
CA TRP A 342 -20.46 -14.71 39.32
C TRP A 342 -20.44 -14.10 40.73
N GLY A 343 -19.41 -13.31 41.07
CA GLY A 343 -19.31 -12.58 42.34
C GLY A 343 -20.47 -11.58 42.51
N ALA A 344 -20.84 -10.85 41.47
CA ALA A 344 -21.96 -9.89 41.51
C ALA A 344 -23.32 -10.59 41.70
N VAL A 345 -23.49 -11.78 41.13
CA VAL A 345 -24.75 -12.57 41.29
C VAL A 345 -24.81 -13.22 42.66
N ARG A 346 -23.67 -13.70 43.22
CA ARG A 346 -23.60 -14.29 44.54
C ARG A 346 -23.52 -13.25 45.68
N GLY A 347 -23.05 -12.06 45.44
CA GLY A 347 -22.86 -10.98 46.40
C GLY A 347 -24.15 -10.27 46.85
N ARG A 348 -25.30 -10.89 46.67
CA ARG A 348 -26.60 -10.31 47.13
C ARG A 348 -26.89 -10.35 48.61
N PRO A 349 -26.23 -11.13 49.50
CA PRO A 349 -26.52 -11.03 50.95
C PRO A 349 -26.04 -9.72 51.59
N ALA A 350 -25.00 -9.06 51.06
CA ALA A 350 -24.36 -7.90 51.73
C ALA A 350 -25.28 -6.63 51.80
N VAL A 351 -26.28 -6.52 50.94
CA VAL A 351 -27.21 -5.34 50.98
C VAL A 351 -28.30 -5.58 52.01
N GLU A 352 -28.80 -6.79 52.15
CA GLU A 352 -29.80 -7.14 53.16
C GLU A 352 -29.23 -7.01 54.58
N ASP A 353 -27.99 -7.43 54.81
CA ASP A 353 -27.30 -7.32 56.10
C ASP A 353 -26.99 -5.85 56.45
N ALA A 354 -26.64 -5.01 55.48
CA ALA A 354 -26.43 -3.59 55.71
C ALA A 354 -27.75 -2.84 56.07
N ASP A 355 -28.84 -3.21 55.45
CA ASP A 355 -30.15 -2.61 55.73
C ASP A 355 -30.70 -3.11 57.05
N ARG A 356 -30.49 -4.36 57.42
CA ARG A 356 -30.85 -4.95 58.71
C ARG A 356 -30.08 -4.29 59.86
N LYS A 357 -28.78 -4.12 59.70
CA LYS A 357 -27.91 -3.45 60.67
C LYS A 357 -28.33 -1.97 60.87
N ARG A 358 -28.72 -1.27 59.82
CA ARG A 358 -29.24 0.10 59.91
C ARG A 358 -30.58 0.15 60.66
N ARG A 359 -31.46 -0.82 60.48
CA ARG A 359 -32.75 -0.91 61.20
C ARG A 359 -32.53 -1.09 62.68
N LEU A 360 -31.65 -2.03 63.07
CA LEU A 360 -31.33 -2.28 64.49
C LEU A 360 -30.66 -1.06 65.15
N GLN A 361 -29.79 -0.35 64.45
CA GLN A 361 -29.22 0.92 64.93
C GLN A 361 -30.25 1.99 65.12
N THR A 362 -31.24 2.12 64.21
CA THR A 362 -32.32 3.10 64.32
C THR A 362 -33.25 2.78 65.51
N GLU A 363 -33.52 1.50 65.75
CA GLU A 363 -34.31 1.04 66.90
C GLU A 363 -33.58 1.31 68.21
N ARG A 364 -32.27 1.02 68.32
CA ARG A 364 -31.45 1.38 69.43
C ARG A 364 -31.55 2.87 69.78
N ASP A 365 -31.36 3.74 68.78
CA ASP A 365 -31.36 5.18 69.00
C ASP A 365 -32.76 5.70 69.45
N LYS A 366 -33.85 5.06 69.01
CA LYS A 366 -35.21 5.35 69.51
C LYS A 366 -35.39 4.96 70.94
N LEU A 367 -34.93 3.75 71.37
CA LEU A 367 -35.02 3.31 72.74
C LEU A 367 -34.19 4.19 73.70
N PHE A 368 -32.98 4.62 73.25
CA PHE A 368 -32.22 5.60 74.03
C PHE A 368 -32.89 6.93 74.15
N ALA A 369 -33.54 7.44 73.11
CA ALA A 369 -34.29 8.68 73.14
C ALA A 369 -35.51 8.59 74.14
N GLN A 370 -36.17 7.41 74.15
CA GLN A 370 -37.26 7.15 75.08
C GLN A 370 -36.73 7.06 76.51
N LEU A 371 -35.62 6.43 76.77
CA LEU A 371 -34.99 6.37 78.07
C LEU A 371 -34.57 7.76 78.56
N ALA A 372 -33.96 8.58 77.72
CA ALA A 372 -33.57 9.94 78.04
C ALA A 372 -34.80 10.82 78.34
N SER A 373 -35.90 10.63 77.58
CA SER A 373 -37.18 11.28 77.81
C SER A 373 -37.77 10.89 79.17
N LEU A 374 -37.76 9.61 79.54
CA LEU A 374 -38.26 9.07 80.79
C LEU A 374 -37.45 9.62 82.00
N GLU A 375 -36.11 9.70 81.90
CA GLU A 375 -35.24 10.34 82.89
C GLU A 375 -35.55 11.82 83.07
N THR A 376 -35.84 12.51 81.95
CA THR A 376 -36.24 13.93 82.01
C THR A 376 -37.59 14.13 82.71
N GLN A 377 -38.57 13.25 82.50
CA GLN A 377 -39.85 13.25 83.16
C GLN A 377 -39.74 12.99 84.63
N ARG A 378 -38.81 12.06 85.05
CA ARG A 378 -38.51 11.81 86.44
C ARG A 378 -37.93 13.04 87.17
N ARG A 379 -36.94 13.69 86.50
CA ARG A 379 -36.31 14.93 87.03
C ARG A 379 -37.35 16.09 87.21
N LYS A 380 -38.35 16.14 86.33
CA LYS A 380 -39.42 17.16 86.43
C LYS A 380 -40.53 16.80 87.37
N GLY A 381 -40.48 15.62 88.00
CA GLY A 381 -41.55 15.18 88.96
C GLY A 381 -42.88 14.87 88.29
N THR A 382 -42.93 14.64 87.01
CA THR A 382 -44.13 14.43 86.20
C THR A 382 -44.55 12.97 86.04
N ILE A 383 -43.76 12.02 86.61
CA ILE A 383 -44.08 10.59 86.63
C ILE A 383 -43.97 10.02 88.02
N ASP A 384 -44.88 9.11 88.38
CA ASP A 384 -44.86 8.36 89.59
C ASP A 384 -43.69 7.37 89.66
N ALA A 385 -43.16 7.11 90.92
CA ALA A 385 -42.00 6.32 91.14
C ALA A 385 -42.14 4.85 90.65
N ASP A 386 -43.31 4.25 90.87
CA ASP A 386 -43.55 2.85 90.44
C ASP A 386 -43.74 2.75 88.95
N ALA A 387 -44.39 3.72 88.32
CA ALA A 387 -44.56 3.83 86.86
C ALA A 387 -43.22 4.09 86.12
N TYR A 388 -42.36 4.87 86.73
CA TYR A 388 -40.98 5.06 86.24
C TYR A 388 -40.17 3.75 86.27
N ALA A 389 -40.19 3.01 87.43
CA ALA A 389 -39.44 1.77 87.59
C ALA A 389 -39.84 0.72 86.51
N ALA A 390 -41.19 0.54 86.37
CA ALA A 390 -41.73 -0.42 85.39
C ALA A 390 -41.35 -0.06 83.92
N ARG A 391 -41.44 1.23 83.55
CA ARG A 391 -41.12 1.68 82.19
C ARG A 391 -39.57 1.61 81.89
N ARG A 392 -38.75 1.93 82.89
CA ARG A 392 -37.32 1.85 82.81
C ARG A 392 -36.85 0.41 82.61
N GLU A 393 -37.45 -0.52 83.40
CA GLU A 393 -37.13 -1.95 83.30
C GLU A 393 -37.52 -2.48 81.90
N ALA A 394 -38.67 -2.14 81.36
CA ALA A 394 -39.10 -2.52 80.03
C ALA A 394 -38.17 -1.97 78.89
N LEU A 395 -37.70 -0.73 79.02
CA LEU A 395 -36.81 -0.11 78.02
C LEU A 395 -35.40 -0.70 78.12
N VAL A 396 -34.93 -1.04 79.33
CA VAL A 396 -33.61 -1.69 79.51
C VAL A 396 -33.63 -3.12 78.94
N SER A 397 -34.70 -3.88 79.25
CA SER A 397 -34.85 -5.24 78.68
C SER A 397 -34.94 -5.21 77.16
N ALA A 398 -35.67 -4.27 76.56
CA ALA A 398 -35.73 -4.10 75.11
C ALA A 398 -34.37 -3.70 74.51
N LEU A 399 -33.54 -2.93 75.19
CA LEU A 399 -32.20 -2.61 74.82
C LEU A 399 -31.25 -3.82 74.90
N GLU A 400 -31.38 -4.64 75.98
CA GLU A 400 -30.61 -5.88 76.12
C GLU A 400 -30.90 -6.86 74.98
N ASP A 401 -32.16 -7.11 74.66
CA ASP A 401 -32.55 -7.98 73.55
C ASP A 401 -31.98 -7.48 72.18
N LEU A 402 -31.99 -6.17 72.00
CA LEU A 402 -31.47 -5.56 70.76
C LEU A 402 -29.96 -5.63 70.69
N TYR A 403 -29.25 -5.50 71.81
CA TYR A 403 -27.78 -5.67 71.85
C TYR A 403 -27.38 -7.12 71.60
N ILE A 404 -28.08 -8.11 72.09
CA ILE A 404 -27.86 -9.53 71.79
C ILE A 404 -27.99 -9.77 70.28
N GLY A 405 -29.01 -9.14 69.65
CA GLY A 405 -29.17 -9.22 68.18
C GLY A 405 -28.04 -8.57 67.42
N LEU A 406 -27.49 -7.43 67.88
CA LEU A 406 -26.33 -6.76 67.26
C LEU A 406 -25.01 -7.50 67.44
N GLU A 407 -24.81 -8.17 68.61
CA GLU A 407 -23.61 -9.01 68.83
C GLU A 407 -23.62 -10.29 68.00
N GLN A 408 -24.77 -10.94 67.87
CA GLN A 408 -24.92 -12.12 66.98
C GLN A 408 -24.58 -11.83 65.56
N GLU A 409 -24.93 -10.61 65.05
CA GLU A 409 -24.56 -10.17 63.70
C GLU A 409 -23.11 -9.70 63.57
N ALA A 410 -22.42 -9.38 64.66
CA ALA A 410 -20.99 -9.00 64.60
C ALA A 410 -20.05 -10.22 64.55
N VAL A 411 -20.58 -11.41 64.89
CA VAL A 411 -19.82 -12.69 64.95
C VAL A 411 -20.15 -13.58 63.75
N ALA A 412 -21.23 -13.30 62.98
CA ALA A 412 -21.60 -14.02 61.78
C ALA A 412 -20.99 -13.38 60.53
#